data_44eb6b20255c77887ac8be9080d3d79d
#
_entry.id   44eb6b20255c77887ac8be9080d3d79d
#
_cell.length_a   1.000
_cell.length_b   1.000
_cell.length_c   1.000
_cell.angle_alpha   90.00
_cell.angle_beta   90.00
_cell.angle_gamma   90.00
#
_symmetry.space_group_name_H-M   'P 1'
#
loop_
_entity.id
_entity.type
_entity.pdbx_description
1 polymer ?
#
loop_
_entity_poly.entity_id
_entity_poly.type
_entity_poly.pdbx_seq_one_letter_code
_entity_poly.pdbx_strand_id
1 'polypeptide(L)'
;MTDPHLIKLYDEIELRTRSATRERPVWPCRRGCDACCRRLARPPEVTAVEWQFMFQGIQALSSATQVAIGHKITTLANRDTDDLNFVVCPFLDEEAGACLIYAYRPAACRMYGFYVSRQSNMWCQQIEELYEAGALEGVTLGNYSAMQRQLGQAFGDVQSIVIWYQS
;
A
#
# COMPACT_ATOMS: atom_id res chain seq x y z
N MET A 1 -2.68 15.30 14.14
CA MET A 1 -1.21 15.40 14.24
C MET A 1 -0.65 14.02 13.98
N THR A 2 0.29 13.85 13.06
CA THR A 2 0.82 12.53 12.67
C THR A 2 1.73 11.98 13.77
N ASP A 3 1.63 10.70 14.08
CA ASP A 3 2.48 10.05 15.06
C ASP A 3 3.95 10.02 14.59
N PRO A 4 4.93 10.53 15.39
CA PRO A 4 6.32 10.60 14.97
C PRO A 4 6.98 9.23 14.82
N HIS A 5 6.50 8.20 15.55
CA HIS A 5 7.00 6.83 15.40
C HIS A 5 6.55 6.22 14.07
N LEU A 6 5.34 6.54 13.61
CA LEU A 6 4.88 6.12 12.28
C LEU A 6 5.73 6.76 11.18
N ILE A 7 6.02 8.06 11.29
CA ILE A 7 6.88 8.75 10.31
C ILE A 7 8.27 8.13 10.26
N LYS A 8 8.88 7.87 11.43
CA LYS A 8 10.20 7.22 11.48
C LYS A 8 10.19 5.86 10.77
N LEU A 9 9.17 5.06 10.99
CA LEU A 9 9.02 3.76 10.36
C LEU A 9 8.82 3.87 8.84
N TYR A 10 8.07 4.86 8.39
CA TYR A 10 7.93 5.17 6.97
C TYR A 10 9.26 5.63 6.34
N ASP A 11 10.06 6.43 7.05
CA ASP A 11 11.38 6.83 6.59
C ASP A 11 12.34 5.63 6.45
N GLU A 12 12.27 4.66 7.36
CA GLU A 12 13.04 3.41 7.26
C GLU A 12 12.64 2.60 6.01
N ILE A 13 11.33 2.50 5.72
CA ILE A 13 10.82 1.85 4.51
C ILE A 13 11.32 2.61 3.26
N GLU A 14 11.19 3.93 3.24
CA GLU A 14 11.63 4.77 2.12
C GLU A 14 13.13 4.68 1.87
N LEU A 15 13.94 4.64 2.92
CA LEU A 15 15.39 4.45 2.79
C LEU A 15 15.71 3.12 2.10
N ARG A 16 15.02 2.05 2.46
CA ARG A 16 15.16 0.73 1.84
C ARG A 16 14.75 0.74 0.37
N THR A 17 13.60 1.35 0.05
CA THR A 17 13.11 1.42 -1.33
C THR A 17 14.06 2.23 -2.21
N ARG A 18 14.59 3.35 -1.72
CA ARG A 18 15.60 4.15 -2.42
C ARG A 18 16.88 3.37 -2.65
N SER A 19 17.31 2.57 -1.69
CA SER A 19 18.51 1.73 -1.84
C SER A 19 18.32 0.69 -2.95
N ALA A 20 17.14 0.04 -3.00
CA ALA A 20 16.83 -0.95 -4.04
C ALA A 20 16.76 -0.33 -5.45
N THR A 21 16.29 0.92 -5.57
CA THR A 21 16.12 1.59 -6.88
C THR A 21 17.37 2.34 -7.36
N ARG A 22 18.28 2.72 -6.47
CA ARG A 22 19.47 3.53 -6.78
C ARG A 22 20.31 2.92 -7.90
N GLU A 23 20.44 1.60 -7.89
CA GLU A 23 21.24 0.85 -8.85
C GLU A 23 20.42 0.28 -10.02
N ARG A 24 19.12 0.54 -10.02
CA ARG A 24 18.15 -0.02 -10.98
C ARG A 24 17.18 1.07 -11.47
N PRO A 25 17.59 1.92 -12.40
CA PRO A 25 16.78 3.05 -12.88
C PRO A 25 15.46 2.63 -13.55
N VAL A 26 15.32 1.36 -13.92
CA VAL A 26 14.12 0.79 -14.56
C VAL A 26 13.16 0.13 -13.57
N TRP A 27 13.23 0.42 -12.26
CA TRP A 27 12.30 -0.16 -11.28
C TRP A 27 10.85 0.28 -11.58
N PRO A 28 9.90 -0.67 -11.75
CA PRO A 28 8.53 -0.31 -12.18
C PRO A 28 7.73 0.41 -11.09
N CYS A 29 7.98 0.09 -9.80
CA CYS A 29 7.25 0.71 -8.69
C CYS A 29 7.69 2.15 -8.47
N ARG A 30 6.91 3.09 -8.99
CA ARG A 30 7.12 4.55 -8.89
C ARG A 30 5.79 5.27 -8.80
N ARG A 31 5.82 6.56 -8.51
CA ARG A 31 4.61 7.39 -8.62
C ARG A 31 4.05 7.33 -10.05
N GLY A 32 2.76 7.07 -10.16
CA GLY A 32 2.08 6.85 -11.45
C GLY A 32 2.03 5.38 -11.90
N CYS A 33 2.60 4.43 -11.12
CA CYS A 33 2.32 3.01 -11.29
C CYS A 33 1.10 2.63 -10.47
N ASP A 34 0.09 2.03 -11.10
CA ASP A 34 -1.19 1.65 -10.48
C ASP A 34 -1.48 0.14 -10.54
N ALA A 35 -0.53 -0.67 -11.02
CA ALA A 35 -0.72 -2.11 -11.25
C ALA A 35 -1.24 -2.84 -10.00
N CYS A 36 -0.66 -2.59 -8.81
CA CYS A 36 -1.14 -3.18 -7.56
C CYS A 36 -2.50 -2.62 -7.13
N CYS A 37 -2.80 -1.34 -7.41
CA CYS A 37 -4.06 -0.70 -7.06
C CYS A 37 -5.25 -1.24 -7.86
N ARG A 38 -5.02 -1.75 -9.06
CA ARG A 38 -6.06 -2.35 -9.92
C ARG A 38 -6.35 -3.81 -9.59
N ARG A 39 -5.49 -4.47 -8.82
CA ARG A 39 -5.57 -5.93 -8.60
C ARG A 39 -5.23 -6.32 -7.16
N LEU A 40 -5.90 -5.71 -6.19
CA LEU A 40 -5.78 -6.12 -4.80
C LEU A 40 -6.52 -7.44 -4.56
N ALA A 41 -5.91 -8.37 -3.84
CA ALA A 41 -6.60 -9.58 -3.40
C ALA A 41 -7.73 -9.29 -2.40
N ARG A 42 -7.57 -8.21 -1.62
CA ARG A 42 -8.54 -7.74 -0.63
C ARG A 42 -8.31 -6.24 -0.34
N PRO A 43 -9.30 -5.55 0.28
CA PRO A 43 -9.09 -4.18 0.74
C PRO A 43 -7.86 -4.06 1.63
N PRO A 44 -7.11 -2.94 1.57
CA PRO A 44 -5.95 -2.74 2.42
C PRO A 44 -6.28 -2.91 3.91
N GLU A 45 -5.38 -3.56 4.64
CA GLU A 45 -5.42 -3.69 6.10
C GLU A 45 -4.36 -2.78 6.70
N VAL A 46 -4.75 -1.99 7.68
CA VAL A 46 -3.92 -0.93 8.27
C VAL A 46 -4.14 -0.85 9.77
N THR A 47 -3.17 -0.36 10.53
CA THR A 47 -3.34 -0.02 11.94
C THR A 47 -4.19 1.23 12.11
N ALA A 48 -4.73 1.45 13.33
CA ALA A 48 -5.51 2.66 13.64
C ALA A 48 -4.74 3.95 13.34
N VAL A 49 -3.44 3.97 13.66
CA VAL A 49 -2.58 5.15 13.45
C VAL A 49 -2.35 5.40 11.96
N GLU A 50 -2.15 4.34 11.16
CA GLU A 50 -2.06 4.46 9.71
C GLU A 50 -3.37 4.95 9.11
N TRP A 51 -4.51 4.44 9.60
CA TRP A 51 -5.81 4.93 9.14
C TRP A 51 -6.00 6.42 9.42
N GLN A 52 -5.67 6.89 10.62
CA GLN A 52 -5.72 8.32 10.94
C GLN A 52 -4.84 9.15 10.01
N PHE A 53 -3.65 8.66 9.66
CA PHE A 53 -2.76 9.32 8.71
C PHE A 53 -3.36 9.34 7.29
N MET A 54 -3.89 8.23 6.81
CA MET A 54 -4.59 8.15 5.52
C MET A 54 -5.80 9.07 5.47
N PHE A 55 -6.56 9.14 6.57
CA PHE A 55 -7.76 9.97 6.68
C PHE A 55 -7.44 11.48 6.55
N GLN A 56 -6.30 11.94 7.06
CA GLN A 56 -5.82 13.31 6.81
C GLN A 56 -5.66 13.57 5.30
N GLY A 57 -5.13 12.59 4.58
CA GLY A 57 -5.00 12.67 3.12
C GLY A 57 -6.35 12.75 2.41
N ILE A 58 -7.34 11.96 2.87
CA ILE A 58 -8.70 12.01 2.34
C ILE A 58 -9.34 13.37 2.61
N GLN A 59 -9.21 13.90 3.82
CA GLN A 59 -9.76 15.20 4.21
C GLN A 59 -9.17 16.38 3.42
N ALA A 60 -7.96 16.23 2.88
CA ALA A 60 -7.33 17.25 2.05
C ALA A 60 -7.84 17.28 0.59
N LEU A 61 -8.65 16.29 0.18
CA LEU A 61 -9.25 16.21 -1.15
C LEU A 61 -10.54 17.05 -1.24
N SER A 62 -11.01 17.28 -2.47
CA SER A 62 -12.31 17.93 -2.68
C SER A 62 -13.45 17.10 -2.08
N SER A 63 -14.53 17.75 -1.64
CA SER A 63 -15.71 17.06 -1.09
C SER A 63 -16.29 16.04 -2.06
N ALA A 64 -16.30 16.34 -3.36
CA ALA A 64 -16.76 15.39 -4.38
C ALA A 64 -15.89 14.14 -4.43
N THR A 65 -14.56 14.29 -4.34
CA THR A 65 -13.62 13.15 -4.33
C THR A 65 -13.76 12.34 -3.04
N GLN A 66 -13.94 13.00 -1.88
CA GLN A 66 -14.20 12.30 -0.61
C GLN A 66 -15.45 11.44 -0.67
N VAL A 67 -16.55 11.97 -1.23
CA VAL A 67 -17.79 11.23 -1.44
C VAL A 67 -17.57 10.03 -2.38
N ALA A 68 -16.85 10.21 -3.47
CA ALA A 68 -16.56 9.13 -4.41
C ALA A 68 -15.73 8.00 -3.75
N ILE A 69 -14.73 8.34 -2.93
CA ILE A 69 -13.96 7.36 -2.13
C ILE A 69 -14.89 6.62 -1.17
N GLY A 70 -15.76 7.34 -0.46
CA GLY A 70 -16.73 6.76 0.46
C GLY A 70 -17.65 5.74 -0.23
N HIS A 71 -18.16 6.06 -1.41
CA HIS A 71 -18.93 5.12 -2.21
C HIS A 71 -18.15 3.87 -2.59
N LYS A 72 -16.91 4.01 -3.03
CA LYS A 72 -16.03 2.87 -3.36
C LYS A 72 -15.81 1.97 -2.12
N ILE A 73 -15.52 2.55 -0.95
CA ILE A 73 -15.32 1.79 0.30
C ILE A 73 -16.63 1.08 0.71
N THR A 74 -17.77 1.74 0.63
CA THR A 74 -19.09 1.14 0.95
C THR A 74 -19.41 -0.02 0.00
N THR A 75 -19.08 0.11 -1.27
CA THR A 75 -19.25 -0.98 -2.25
C THR A 75 -18.39 -2.19 -1.86
N LEU A 76 -17.15 -1.97 -1.40
CA LEU A 76 -16.30 -3.05 -0.91
C LEU A 76 -16.83 -3.69 0.38
N ALA A 77 -17.48 -2.91 1.26
CA ALA A 77 -18.13 -3.42 2.47
C ALA A 77 -19.27 -4.39 2.19
N ASN A 78 -19.99 -4.17 1.11
CA ASN A 78 -21.13 -4.99 0.70
C ASN A 78 -20.76 -6.15 -0.24
N ARG A 79 -19.47 -6.34 -0.51
CA ARG A 79 -18.99 -7.41 -1.36
C ARG A 79 -19.09 -8.75 -0.62
N ASP A 80 -19.43 -9.81 -1.34
CA ASP A 80 -19.40 -11.17 -0.84
C ASP A 80 -17.95 -11.54 -0.43
N THR A 81 -17.78 -12.08 0.76
CA THR A 81 -16.48 -12.52 1.29
C THR A 81 -15.88 -13.68 0.49
N ASP A 82 -16.74 -14.46 -0.18
CA ASP A 82 -16.35 -15.60 -1.01
C ASP A 82 -16.02 -15.20 -2.47
N ASP A 83 -16.19 -13.92 -2.81
CA ASP A 83 -15.80 -13.41 -4.13
C ASP A 83 -14.26 -13.32 -4.23
N LEU A 84 -13.69 -14.25 -5.01
CA LEU A 84 -12.25 -14.36 -5.25
C LEU A 84 -11.72 -13.38 -6.31
N ASN A 85 -12.58 -12.53 -6.89
CA ASN A 85 -12.10 -11.54 -7.85
C ASN A 85 -11.25 -10.47 -7.19
N PHE A 86 -10.32 -9.91 -7.94
CA PHE A 86 -9.54 -8.77 -7.48
C PHE A 86 -10.41 -7.54 -7.23
N VAL A 87 -10.02 -6.73 -6.28
CA VAL A 87 -10.64 -5.44 -5.99
C VAL A 87 -9.77 -4.30 -6.51
N VAL A 88 -10.41 -3.24 -6.96
CA VAL A 88 -9.73 -1.97 -7.27
C VAL A 88 -9.62 -1.17 -5.98
N CYS A 89 -8.44 -0.60 -5.73
CA CYS A 89 -8.21 0.24 -4.56
C CYS A 89 -9.14 1.47 -4.57
N PRO A 90 -9.88 1.76 -3.49
CA PRO A 90 -10.81 2.89 -3.46
C PRO A 90 -10.11 4.26 -3.59
N PHE A 91 -8.81 4.32 -3.34
CA PHE A 91 -8.00 5.53 -3.48
C PHE A 91 -7.36 5.68 -4.86
N LEU A 92 -7.64 4.78 -5.80
CA LEU A 92 -7.17 4.90 -7.18
C LEU A 92 -8.05 5.86 -7.96
N ASP A 93 -7.42 6.89 -8.54
CA ASP A 93 -7.94 7.59 -9.70
C ASP A 93 -7.67 6.71 -10.93
N GLU A 94 -8.71 6.06 -11.43
CA GLU A 94 -8.57 5.07 -12.51
C GLU A 94 -8.29 5.70 -13.87
N GLU A 95 -8.68 6.96 -14.07
CA GLU A 95 -8.43 7.73 -15.28
C GLU A 95 -6.97 8.23 -15.31
N ALA A 96 -6.52 8.83 -14.22
CA ALA A 96 -5.15 9.32 -14.09
C ALA A 96 -4.11 8.22 -13.83
N GLY A 97 -4.54 6.99 -13.45
CA GLY A 97 -3.65 5.91 -13.04
C GLY A 97 -2.83 6.26 -11.79
N ALA A 98 -3.39 7.02 -10.86
CA ALA A 98 -2.66 7.57 -9.74
C ALA A 98 -3.40 7.42 -8.40
N CYS A 99 -2.65 7.25 -7.32
CA CYS A 99 -3.22 7.24 -5.97
C CYS A 99 -3.57 8.65 -5.52
N LEU A 100 -4.84 8.90 -5.20
CA LEU A 100 -5.36 10.19 -4.72
C LEU A 100 -4.71 10.65 -3.41
N ILE A 101 -4.28 9.69 -2.57
CA ILE A 101 -3.63 9.96 -1.28
C ILE A 101 -2.17 9.45 -1.27
N TYR A 102 -1.43 9.62 -2.37
CA TYR A 102 -0.10 9.00 -2.55
C TYR A 102 0.88 9.29 -1.40
N ALA A 103 0.91 10.51 -0.87
CA ALA A 103 1.78 10.88 0.24
C ALA A 103 1.38 10.20 1.57
N TYR A 104 0.11 9.81 1.69
CA TYR A 104 -0.49 9.22 2.88
C TYR A 104 -0.66 7.70 2.80
N ARG A 105 0.04 7.04 1.87
CA ARG A 105 -0.03 5.59 1.71
C ARG A 105 0.44 4.87 2.97
N PRO A 106 -0.23 3.77 3.37
CA PRO A 106 0.18 2.93 4.50
C PRO A 106 1.45 2.14 4.17
N ALA A 107 2.06 1.55 5.19
CA ALA A 107 3.29 0.76 5.08
C ALA A 107 3.20 -0.34 4.02
N ALA A 108 2.10 -1.08 3.97
CA ALA A 108 1.90 -2.15 2.98
C ALA A 108 2.08 -1.63 1.54
N CYS A 109 1.49 -0.47 1.22
CA CYS A 109 1.64 0.16 -0.10
C CYS A 109 3.06 0.68 -0.37
N ARG A 110 3.78 1.13 0.67
CA ARG A 110 5.16 1.61 0.55
C ARG A 110 6.15 0.47 0.37
N MET A 111 5.87 -0.67 0.97
CA MET A 111 6.70 -1.88 0.89
C MET A 111 6.47 -2.68 -0.39
N TYR A 112 5.31 -2.54 -1.03
CA TYR A 112 4.95 -3.35 -2.18
C TYR A 112 5.93 -3.13 -3.35
N GLY A 113 6.48 -4.24 -3.87
CA GLY A 113 7.51 -4.22 -4.91
C GLY A 113 8.94 -4.08 -4.40
N PHE A 114 9.15 -3.93 -3.08
CA PHE A 114 10.47 -3.73 -2.47
C PHE A 114 10.75 -4.68 -1.29
N TYR A 115 9.75 -5.42 -0.86
CA TYR A 115 9.81 -6.31 0.29
C TYR A 115 9.34 -7.70 -0.07
N VAL A 116 9.87 -8.68 0.64
CA VAL A 116 9.51 -10.09 0.48
C VAL A 116 9.20 -10.71 1.84
N SER A 117 8.38 -11.75 1.85
CA SER A 117 8.19 -12.64 2.99
C SER A 117 8.51 -14.08 2.58
N ARG A 118 8.57 -14.98 3.57
CA ARG A 118 8.75 -16.42 3.30
C ARG A 118 7.50 -17.06 2.69
N GLN A 119 6.34 -16.44 2.84
CA GLN A 119 5.04 -17.00 2.45
C GLN A 119 4.51 -16.41 1.15
N SER A 120 4.94 -15.19 0.79
CA SER A 120 4.46 -14.52 -0.43
C SER A 120 5.41 -13.41 -0.85
N ASN A 121 5.50 -13.21 -2.14
CA ASN A 121 6.16 -12.05 -2.70
C ASN A 121 5.21 -10.86 -2.62
N MET A 122 5.74 -9.72 -2.16
CA MET A 122 5.00 -8.46 -2.08
C MET A 122 5.26 -7.63 -3.33
N TRP A 123 4.92 -8.19 -4.50
CA TRP A 123 5.12 -7.52 -5.78
C TRP A 123 4.09 -7.93 -6.85
N CYS A 124 4.04 -7.19 -7.93
CA CYS A 124 3.18 -7.44 -9.08
C CYS A 124 3.91 -8.26 -10.16
N GLN A 125 3.17 -8.63 -11.19
CA GLN A 125 3.69 -9.38 -12.34
C GLN A 125 4.93 -8.72 -12.98
N GLN A 126 4.96 -7.38 -13.07
CA GLN A 126 6.12 -6.67 -13.65
C GLN A 126 7.41 -6.90 -12.85
N ILE A 127 7.33 -6.98 -11.53
CA ILE A 127 8.47 -7.32 -10.67
C ILE A 127 8.81 -8.81 -10.78
N GLU A 128 7.79 -9.68 -10.88
CA GLU A 128 7.99 -11.11 -11.09
C GLU A 128 8.78 -11.38 -12.37
N GLU A 129 8.41 -10.75 -13.48
CA GLU A 129 9.13 -10.84 -14.75
C GLU A 129 10.59 -10.40 -14.63
N LEU A 130 10.87 -9.34 -13.86
CA LEU A 130 12.25 -8.90 -13.59
C LEU A 130 13.01 -9.93 -12.74
N TYR A 131 12.34 -10.54 -11.76
CA TYR A 131 12.93 -11.58 -10.92
C TYR A 131 13.29 -12.83 -11.75
N GLU A 132 12.36 -13.32 -12.56
CA GLU A 132 12.56 -14.48 -13.44
C GLU A 132 13.65 -14.21 -14.48
N ALA A 133 13.76 -12.99 -14.98
CA ALA A 133 14.83 -12.56 -15.89
C ALA A 133 16.21 -12.39 -15.22
N GLY A 134 16.31 -12.62 -13.88
CA GLY A 134 17.55 -12.40 -13.12
C GLY A 134 17.93 -10.93 -12.93
N ALA A 135 17.04 -10.00 -13.31
CA ALA A 135 17.32 -8.56 -13.24
C ALA A 135 17.37 -8.02 -11.79
N LEU A 136 16.91 -8.82 -10.81
CA LEU A 136 16.95 -8.47 -9.40
C LEU A 136 18.15 -9.09 -8.66
N GLU A 137 19.06 -9.76 -9.36
CA GLU A 137 20.27 -10.30 -8.76
C GLU A 137 21.10 -9.19 -8.11
N GLY A 138 21.52 -9.40 -6.87
CA GLY A 138 22.26 -8.42 -6.06
C GLY A 138 21.40 -7.30 -5.44
N VAL A 139 20.09 -7.25 -5.70
CA VAL A 139 19.19 -6.29 -5.04
C VAL A 139 18.85 -6.77 -3.63
N THR A 140 19.07 -5.94 -2.63
CA THR A 140 18.67 -6.22 -1.25
C THR A 140 17.23 -5.78 -1.02
N LEU A 141 16.31 -6.74 -1.01
CA LEU A 141 14.90 -6.50 -0.67
C LEU A 141 14.68 -6.44 0.84
N GLY A 142 13.64 -5.73 1.26
CA GLY A 142 13.26 -5.63 2.66
C GLY A 142 12.56 -6.90 3.17
N ASN A 143 12.55 -7.08 4.48
CA ASN A 143 11.83 -8.19 5.13
C ASN A 143 10.44 -7.71 5.57
N TYR A 144 9.41 -8.11 4.81
CA TYR A 144 8.02 -7.74 5.06
C TYR A 144 7.53 -8.20 6.44
N SER A 145 7.80 -9.45 6.81
CA SER A 145 7.33 -10.00 8.09
C SER A 145 7.97 -9.31 9.30
N ALA A 146 9.22 -8.87 9.18
CA ALA A 146 9.87 -8.09 10.25
C ALA A 146 9.21 -6.73 10.41
N MET A 147 8.92 -6.04 9.30
CA MET A 147 8.26 -4.73 9.32
C MET A 147 6.83 -4.81 9.85
N GLN A 148 6.07 -5.84 9.48
CA GLN A 148 4.72 -6.08 10.01
C GLN A 148 4.74 -6.31 11.52
N ARG A 149 5.73 -7.04 12.04
CA ARG A 149 5.88 -7.20 13.50
C ARG A 149 6.19 -5.88 14.20
N GLN A 150 7.05 -5.03 13.64
CA GLN A 150 7.34 -3.71 14.18
C GLN A 150 6.09 -2.82 14.21
N LEU A 151 5.31 -2.81 13.13
CA LEU A 151 4.03 -2.10 13.07
C LEU A 151 3.06 -2.59 14.14
N GLY A 152 2.86 -3.91 14.25
CA GLY A 152 1.96 -4.49 15.23
C GLY A 152 2.39 -4.22 16.68
N GLN A 153 3.70 -4.28 16.97
CA GLN A 153 4.23 -3.96 18.30
C GLN A 153 4.07 -2.47 18.67
N ALA A 154 4.21 -1.58 17.69
CA ALA A 154 4.14 -0.14 17.93
C ALA A 154 2.69 0.39 17.94
N PHE A 155 1.80 -0.15 17.12
CA PHE A 155 0.50 0.46 16.83
C PHE A 155 -0.69 -0.50 16.93
N GLY A 156 -0.47 -1.75 17.35
CA GLY A 156 -1.52 -2.76 17.49
C GLY A 156 -1.93 -3.45 16.20
N ASP A 157 -3.08 -4.12 16.24
CA ASP A 157 -3.55 -4.95 15.16
C ASP A 157 -3.99 -4.15 13.93
N VAL A 158 -3.83 -4.78 12.77
CA VAL A 158 -4.35 -4.25 11.51
C VAL A 158 -5.81 -4.65 11.32
N GLN A 159 -6.59 -3.76 10.73
CA GLN A 159 -7.96 -4.02 10.28
C GLN A 159 -8.16 -3.47 8.88
N SER A 160 -9.15 -4.02 8.17
CA SER A 160 -9.54 -3.52 6.86
C SER A 160 -9.94 -2.03 6.92
N ILE A 161 -9.53 -1.27 5.90
CA ILE A 161 -9.98 0.12 5.73
C ILE A 161 -11.51 0.26 5.69
N VAL A 162 -12.22 -0.80 5.32
CA VAL A 162 -13.69 -0.86 5.35
C VAL A 162 -14.21 -0.74 6.77
N ILE A 163 -13.61 -1.45 7.72
CA ILE A 163 -13.97 -1.40 9.14
C ILE A 163 -13.66 -0.03 9.71
N TRP A 164 -12.46 0.50 9.45
CA TRP A 164 -12.06 1.83 9.91
C TRP A 164 -12.95 2.96 9.36
N TYR A 165 -13.43 2.83 8.15
CA TYR A 165 -14.31 3.85 7.56
C TYR A 165 -15.71 3.86 8.16
N GLN A 166 -16.17 2.73 8.69
CA GLN A 166 -17.49 2.56 9.32
C GLN A 166 -17.49 2.87 10.83
N SER A 167 -16.31 2.97 11.45
CA SER A 167 -16.15 3.27 12.88
C SER A 167 -16.10 4.77 13.16
#